data_ab99199bb1ab0ea5a5693e2798e99900
#
_entry.id   ab99199bb1ab0ea5a5693e2798e99900
#
_cell.length_a   1.000
_cell.length_b   1.000
_cell.length_c   1.000
_cell.angle_alpha   90.00
_cell.angle_beta   90.00
_cell.angle_gamma   90.00
#
_symmetry.space_group_name_H-M   'P 1'
#
loop_
_entity.id
_entity.type
_entity.pdbx_description
1 polymer ?
#
loop_
_entity_poly.entity_id
_entity_poly.type
_entity_poly.pdbx_seq_one_letter_code
_entity_poly.pdbx_strand_id
1 'polypeptide(L)'
;MELSGVTLSINGLACGLKSVGGHRITFVAPPFISSSTSGTIYPIVITKGGAVLKTFVTIVPTRPDIFNSAMTVAPLGRAKIFNSTNTVLTSEPFVIRTIKRKGHTLTATRLRLYLTGIQNVSAGVVSIRIGSVVINGSGIASDNVLVDPGVQTIDFLLPATLQGMGNQPIILTVTANGVTFESRLDDTSTKLFIL
;
A
#
# COMPACT_ATOMS: atom_id res chain seq x y z
N MET A 1 13.99 14.42 -14.95
CA MET A 1 13.48 15.16 -13.76
C MET A 1 14.61 15.16 -12.74
N GLU A 2 14.93 16.29 -12.18
CA GLU A 2 16.07 16.49 -11.25
C GLU A 2 15.57 17.05 -9.92
N LEU A 3 16.17 16.64 -8.81
CA LEU A 3 15.90 17.17 -7.48
C LEU A 3 17.22 17.25 -6.68
N SER A 4 17.57 18.45 -6.19
CA SER A 4 18.82 18.69 -5.44
C SER A 4 20.09 18.24 -6.18
N GLY A 5 20.15 18.46 -7.49
CA GLY A 5 21.27 18.05 -8.33
C GLY A 5 21.34 16.55 -8.63
N VAL A 6 20.31 15.79 -8.25
CA VAL A 6 20.23 14.33 -8.47
C VAL A 6 19.27 14.02 -9.59
N THR A 7 19.66 13.12 -10.50
CA THR A 7 18.77 12.44 -11.44
C THR A 7 18.79 10.94 -11.21
N LEU A 8 17.69 10.26 -11.51
CA LEU A 8 17.58 8.81 -11.42
C LEU A 8 16.81 8.27 -12.63
N SER A 9 17.32 7.20 -13.21
CA SER A 9 16.65 6.48 -14.29
C SER A 9 16.70 4.98 -14.09
N ILE A 10 15.66 4.28 -14.57
CA ILE A 10 15.61 2.83 -14.67
C ILE A 10 15.49 2.48 -16.15
N ASN A 11 16.41 1.67 -16.67
CA ASN A 11 16.47 1.32 -18.09
C ASN A 11 16.44 2.55 -19.02
N GLY A 12 17.11 3.63 -18.62
CA GLY A 12 17.12 4.90 -19.37
C GLY A 12 15.88 5.77 -19.20
N LEU A 13 14.80 5.26 -18.60
CA LEU A 13 13.57 6.01 -18.34
C LEU A 13 13.71 6.81 -17.04
N ALA A 14 13.45 8.12 -17.09
CA ALA A 14 13.56 8.99 -15.93
C ALA A 14 12.53 8.66 -14.85
N CYS A 15 12.96 8.57 -13.61
CA CYS A 15 12.11 8.41 -12.44
C CYS A 15 11.67 9.76 -11.87
N GLY A 16 10.47 9.82 -11.29
CA GLY A 16 10.00 10.97 -10.52
C GLY A 16 10.63 10.97 -9.13
N LEU A 17 11.49 11.95 -8.82
CA LEU A 17 12.08 12.06 -7.49
C LEU A 17 11.12 12.75 -6.52
N LYS A 18 10.90 12.16 -5.34
CA LYS A 18 10.08 12.72 -4.25
C LYS A 18 10.94 13.36 -3.15
N SER A 19 12.04 12.73 -2.80
CA SER A 19 12.98 13.30 -1.84
C SER A 19 14.40 12.79 -2.08
N VAL A 20 15.38 13.62 -1.76
CA VAL A 20 16.80 13.30 -1.81
C VAL A 20 17.41 13.69 -0.46
N GLY A 21 17.92 12.70 0.27
CA GLY A 21 18.63 12.88 1.54
C GLY A 21 20.04 12.31 1.50
N GLY A 22 20.78 12.44 2.58
CA GLY A 22 22.18 11.99 2.65
C GLY A 22 22.37 10.49 2.40
N HIS A 23 21.39 9.67 2.80
CA HIS A 23 21.46 8.20 2.71
C HIS A 23 20.24 7.57 2.03
N ARG A 24 19.30 8.37 1.53
CA ARG A 24 18.06 7.85 0.94
C ARG A 24 17.53 8.75 -0.16
N ILE A 25 17.15 8.11 -1.26
CA ILE A 25 16.38 8.73 -2.35
C ILE A 25 15.03 8.04 -2.40
N THR A 26 13.95 8.84 -2.34
CA THR A 26 12.59 8.34 -2.56
C THR A 26 12.16 8.75 -3.96
N PHE A 27 11.69 7.79 -4.73
CA PHE A 27 11.32 8.02 -6.12
C PHE A 27 10.12 7.16 -6.53
N VAL A 28 9.50 7.53 -7.64
CA VAL A 28 8.45 6.77 -8.30
C VAL A 28 9.03 6.15 -9.57
N ALA A 29 8.91 4.83 -9.69
CA ALA A 29 9.34 4.12 -10.89
C ALA A 29 8.49 4.56 -12.10
N PRO A 30 9.03 4.55 -13.32
CA PRO A 30 8.28 4.84 -14.53
C PRO A 30 7.11 3.85 -14.69
N PRO A 31 5.89 4.33 -15.03
CA PRO A 31 4.68 3.49 -14.99
C PRO A 31 4.60 2.42 -16.10
N PHE A 32 5.42 2.54 -17.16
CA PHE A 32 5.35 1.69 -18.34
C PHE A 32 6.59 0.80 -18.53
N ILE A 33 7.31 0.49 -17.45
CA ILE A 33 8.38 -0.50 -17.51
C ILE A 33 7.76 -1.89 -17.63
N SER A 34 8.13 -2.64 -18.66
CA SER A 34 7.71 -4.03 -18.83
C SER A 34 8.27 -4.90 -17.71
N SER A 35 7.53 -5.94 -17.33
CA SER A 35 7.93 -6.86 -16.28
C SER A 35 7.40 -8.25 -16.56
N SER A 36 8.10 -9.27 -16.04
CA SER A 36 7.64 -10.65 -16.00
C SER A 36 7.28 -11.05 -14.58
N THR A 37 6.53 -12.12 -14.41
CA THR A 37 6.15 -12.65 -13.08
C THR A 37 7.36 -13.12 -12.27
N SER A 38 8.41 -13.59 -12.92
CA SER A 38 9.70 -13.94 -12.30
C SER A 38 10.59 -12.71 -12.04
N GLY A 39 10.18 -11.54 -12.51
CA GLY A 39 10.94 -10.31 -12.43
C GLY A 39 11.82 -10.08 -13.66
N THR A 40 11.94 -8.81 -14.06
CA THR A 40 12.87 -8.36 -15.10
C THR A 40 13.91 -7.45 -14.47
N ILE A 41 15.19 -7.74 -14.70
CA ILE A 41 16.30 -6.98 -14.13
C ILE A 41 16.63 -5.81 -15.06
N TYR A 42 16.65 -4.60 -14.50
CA TYR A 42 17.00 -3.37 -15.23
C TYR A 42 18.13 -2.61 -14.55
N PRO A 43 18.99 -1.93 -15.34
CA PRO A 43 19.97 -1.02 -14.78
C PRO A 43 19.26 0.20 -14.16
N ILE A 44 19.70 0.59 -12.98
CA ILE A 44 19.36 1.86 -12.34
C ILE A 44 20.60 2.75 -12.33
N VAL A 45 20.45 3.99 -12.79
CA VAL A 45 21.52 4.97 -12.86
C VAL A 45 21.14 6.19 -12.05
N ILE A 46 22.00 6.57 -11.12
CA ILE A 46 21.87 7.77 -10.31
C ILE A 46 23.03 8.69 -10.65
N THR A 47 22.73 9.95 -10.95
CA THR A 47 23.75 10.96 -11.25
C THR A 47 23.61 12.15 -10.30
N LYS A 48 24.73 12.63 -9.78
CA LYS A 48 24.82 13.83 -8.95
C LYS A 48 26.14 14.56 -9.19
N GLY A 49 26.09 15.82 -9.64
CA GLY A 49 27.28 16.65 -9.81
C GLY A 49 28.37 16.01 -10.69
N GLY A 50 27.99 15.27 -11.74
CA GLY A 50 28.91 14.53 -12.61
C GLY A 50 29.30 13.14 -12.10
N ALA A 51 29.10 12.82 -10.83
CA ALA A 51 29.30 11.46 -10.29
C ALA A 51 28.13 10.55 -10.74
N VAL A 52 28.46 9.32 -11.14
CA VAL A 52 27.51 8.33 -11.63
C VAL A 52 27.61 7.05 -10.81
N LEU A 53 26.48 6.64 -10.20
CA LEU A 53 26.32 5.35 -9.55
C LEU A 53 25.42 4.48 -10.44
N LYS A 54 25.85 3.24 -10.68
CA LYS A 54 25.07 2.23 -11.43
C LYS A 54 24.82 1.00 -10.55
N THR A 55 23.60 0.52 -10.57
CA THR A 55 23.19 -0.73 -9.91
C THR A 55 22.03 -1.34 -10.68
N PHE A 56 21.40 -2.39 -10.15
CA PHE A 56 20.28 -3.08 -10.78
C PHE A 56 19.07 -3.12 -9.87
N VAL A 57 17.90 -3.18 -10.49
CA VAL A 57 16.61 -3.37 -9.81
C VAL A 57 15.81 -4.43 -10.54
N THR A 58 15.13 -5.29 -9.78
CA THR A 58 14.18 -6.27 -10.34
C THR A 58 12.78 -5.66 -10.32
N ILE A 59 12.16 -5.58 -11.49
CA ILE A 59 10.77 -5.11 -11.67
C ILE A 59 9.86 -6.31 -11.86
N VAL A 60 8.79 -6.36 -11.09
CA VAL A 60 7.71 -7.37 -11.16
C VAL A 60 6.40 -6.67 -11.51
N PRO A 61 5.36 -7.38 -12.00
CA PRO A 61 4.08 -6.79 -12.41
C PRO A 61 3.40 -5.96 -11.32
N THR A 62 3.50 -6.43 -10.09
CA THR A 62 3.01 -5.73 -8.90
C THR A 62 3.89 -6.04 -7.70
N ARG A 63 4.10 -5.08 -6.84
CA ARG A 63 4.77 -5.26 -5.54
C ARG A 63 3.99 -4.43 -4.51
N PRO A 64 2.88 -4.97 -4.00
CA PRO A 64 2.07 -4.25 -3.05
C PRO A 64 2.83 -3.99 -1.76
N ASP A 65 2.68 -2.81 -1.20
CA ASP A 65 3.13 -2.51 0.15
C ASP A 65 2.25 -1.43 0.78
N ILE A 66 2.09 -1.49 2.09
CA ILE A 66 1.24 -0.58 2.86
C ILE A 66 2.14 0.47 3.50
N PHE A 67 1.81 1.75 3.31
CA PHE A 67 2.48 2.82 4.03
C PHE A 67 2.18 2.72 5.52
N ASN A 68 3.20 2.84 6.34
CA ASN A 68 3.06 2.90 7.79
C ASN A 68 3.26 4.33 8.31
N SER A 69 2.76 4.59 9.51
CA SER A 69 3.09 5.82 10.22
C SER A 69 4.50 5.70 10.77
N ALA A 70 5.43 6.44 10.19
CA ALA A 70 6.87 6.36 10.51
C ALA A 70 7.24 6.78 11.96
N MET A 71 6.24 6.96 12.84
CA MET A 71 6.45 7.61 14.14
C MET A 71 6.28 6.70 15.36
N THR A 72 6.05 5.40 15.19
CA THR A 72 5.85 4.48 16.30
C THR A 72 6.90 3.38 16.32
N VAL A 73 7.22 2.88 17.51
CA VAL A 73 8.15 1.75 17.73
C VAL A 73 7.68 0.47 17.02
N ALA A 74 6.36 0.36 16.78
CA ALA A 74 5.78 -0.66 15.92
C ALA A 74 5.22 0.01 14.64
N PRO A 75 5.51 -0.50 13.44
CA PRO A 75 4.98 0.06 12.20
C PRO A 75 3.45 -0.12 12.16
N LEU A 76 2.72 0.97 12.41
CA LEU A 76 1.27 1.02 12.28
C LEU A 76 0.87 1.38 10.86
N GLY A 77 -0.23 0.80 10.38
CA GLY A 77 -0.78 1.11 9.07
C GLY A 77 -1.19 2.57 8.95
N ARG A 78 -0.87 3.20 7.81
CA ARG A 78 -1.42 4.51 7.49
C ARG A 78 -2.83 4.32 6.96
N ALA A 79 -3.81 4.58 7.81
CA ALA A 79 -5.20 4.33 7.52
C ALA A 79 -6.09 5.50 7.98
N LYS A 80 -7.27 5.60 7.39
CA LYS A 80 -8.36 6.46 7.82
C LYS A 80 -9.62 5.64 7.95
N ILE A 81 -10.37 5.82 9.02
CA ILE A 81 -11.69 5.24 9.16
C ILE A 81 -12.77 6.26 8.79
N PHE A 82 -13.70 5.80 7.98
CA PHE A 82 -14.95 6.50 7.68
C PHE A 82 -16.09 5.74 8.36
N ASN A 83 -16.82 6.36 9.25
CA ASN A 83 -18.02 5.77 9.83
C ASN A 83 -19.28 6.18 9.04
N SER A 84 -20.45 5.65 9.44
CA SER A 84 -21.75 5.97 8.81
C SER A 84 -22.13 7.45 8.86
N THR A 85 -21.46 8.27 9.68
CA THR A 85 -21.68 9.71 9.83
C THR A 85 -20.62 10.54 9.11
N ASN A 86 -19.81 9.94 8.25
CA ASN A 86 -18.67 10.55 7.56
C ASN A 86 -17.60 11.16 8.49
N THR A 87 -17.57 10.77 9.76
CA THR A 87 -16.49 11.17 10.65
C THR A 87 -15.24 10.38 10.28
N VAL A 88 -14.15 11.09 10.02
CA VAL A 88 -12.87 10.50 9.66
C VAL A 88 -11.99 10.41 10.89
N LEU A 89 -11.60 9.20 11.26
CA LEU A 89 -10.58 8.94 12.26
C LEU A 89 -9.25 8.67 11.53
N THR A 90 -8.22 9.42 11.87
CA THR A 90 -6.89 9.30 11.25
C THR A 90 -5.87 8.63 12.15
N SER A 91 -6.28 8.32 13.38
CA SER A 91 -5.42 7.71 14.40
C SER A 91 -6.07 6.48 14.99
N GLU A 92 -5.26 5.52 15.36
CA GLU A 92 -5.65 4.35 16.12
C GLU A 92 -5.89 4.70 17.62
N PRO A 93 -6.67 3.93 18.34
CA PRO A 93 -7.31 2.68 17.93
C PRO A 93 -8.56 2.90 17.06
N PHE A 94 -8.80 1.96 16.14
CA PHE A 94 -9.98 1.99 15.29
C PHE A 94 -11.15 1.25 15.94
N VAL A 95 -12.32 1.89 15.98
CA VAL A 95 -13.54 1.31 16.56
C VAL A 95 -14.44 0.81 15.43
N ILE A 96 -14.81 -0.46 15.49
CA ILE A 96 -15.77 -1.04 14.54
C ILE A 96 -17.19 -0.71 15.01
N ARG A 97 -17.94 -0.01 14.17
CA ARG A 97 -19.34 0.31 14.42
C ARG A 97 -20.22 -0.57 13.56
N THR A 98 -21.20 -1.17 14.21
CA THR A 98 -22.24 -1.96 13.55
C THR A 98 -23.59 -1.25 13.68
N ILE A 99 -24.40 -1.38 12.66
CA ILE A 99 -25.80 -0.92 12.65
C ILE A 99 -26.72 -2.10 12.47
N LYS A 100 -27.86 -2.11 13.17
CA LYS A 100 -28.92 -3.11 12.95
C LYS A 100 -29.92 -2.55 11.96
N ARG A 101 -30.16 -3.26 10.88
CA ARG A 101 -31.17 -2.90 9.87
C ARG A 101 -31.95 -4.15 9.48
N LYS A 102 -33.29 -4.13 9.66
CA LYS A 102 -34.18 -5.26 9.36
C LYS A 102 -33.71 -6.61 9.96
N GLY A 103 -33.26 -6.60 11.22
CA GLY A 103 -32.76 -7.80 11.89
C GLY A 103 -31.34 -8.24 11.55
N HIS A 104 -30.68 -7.60 10.58
CA HIS A 104 -29.29 -7.87 10.22
C HIS A 104 -28.34 -6.87 10.85
N THR A 105 -27.21 -7.37 11.32
CA THR A 105 -26.09 -6.52 11.78
C THR A 105 -25.19 -6.23 10.60
N LEU A 106 -25.03 -4.94 10.27
CA LEU A 106 -24.18 -4.48 9.18
C LEU A 106 -23.02 -3.66 9.75
N THR A 107 -21.83 -3.87 9.26
CA THR A 107 -20.69 -3.03 9.59
C THR A 107 -20.75 -1.74 8.79
N ALA A 108 -20.73 -0.60 9.49
CA ALA A 108 -20.73 0.72 8.90
C ALA A 108 -19.32 1.33 8.81
N THR A 109 -18.33 0.71 9.44
CA THR A 109 -16.97 1.23 9.48
C THR A 109 -16.20 0.83 8.23
N ARG A 110 -15.75 1.82 7.49
CA ARG A 110 -14.93 1.66 6.30
C ARG A 110 -13.51 2.15 6.59
N LEU A 111 -12.53 1.34 6.26
CA LEU A 111 -11.12 1.67 6.37
C LEU A 111 -10.58 2.06 5.00
N ARG A 112 -9.83 3.14 4.94
CA ARG A 112 -9.00 3.51 3.78
C ARG A 112 -7.54 3.24 4.09
N LEU A 113 -6.91 2.39 3.30
CA LEU A 113 -5.47 2.16 3.35
C LEU A 113 -4.75 3.02 2.31
N TYR A 114 -3.59 3.52 2.71
CA TYR A 114 -2.61 4.13 1.81
C TYR A 114 -1.52 3.11 1.51
N LEU A 115 -1.29 2.87 0.24
CA LEU A 115 -0.43 1.79 -0.24
C LEU A 115 0.24 2.15 -1.56
N THR A 116 1.15 1.31 -2.01
CA THR A 116 1.84 1.42 -3.30
C THR A 116 1.85 0.08 -4.03
N GLY A 117 2.20 0.10 -5.30
CA GLY A 117 2.46 -1.11 -6.09
C GLY A 117 1.21 -1.83 -6.60
N ILE A 118 0.02 -1.23 -6.53
CA ILE A 118 -1.22 -1.80 -7.08
C ILE A 118 -1.81 -0.94 -8.21
N GLN A 119 -1.03 -0.09 -8.82
CA GLN A 119 -1.48 0.68 -9.97
C GLN A 119 -1.95 -0.28 -11.09
N ASN A 120 -3.09 0.03 -11.70
CA ASN A 120 -3.73 -0.78 -12.74
C ASN A 120 -4.22 -2.18 -12.29
N VAL A 121 -4.35 -2.41 -10.99
CA VAL A 121 -4.92 -3.64 -10.43
C VAL A 121 -6.37 -3.38 -10.04
N SER A 122 -7.29 -4.22 -10.51
CA SER A 122 -8.71 -4.13 -10.12
C SER A 122 -8.94 -4.69 -8.71
N ALA A 123 -9.99 -4.22 -8.03
CA ALA A 123 -10.36 -4.72 -6.69
C ALA A 123 -10.61 -6.24 -6.68
N GLY A 124 -11.08 -6.81 -7.79
CA GLY A 124 -11.42 -8.26 -7.87
C GLY A 124 -10.22 -9.21 -7.69
N VAL A 125 -8.99 -8.74 -7.89
CA VAL A 125 -7.76 -9.55 -7.71
C VAL A 125 -6.98 -9.18 -6.45
N VAL A 126 -7.56 -8.31 -5.61
CA VAL A 126 -6.97 -7.88 -4.34
C VAL A 126 -7.65 -8.60 -3.19
N SER A 127 -6.88 -9.05 -2.22
CA SER A 127 -7.40 -9.47 -0.93
C SER A 127 -6.61 -8.81 0.22
N ILE A 128 -7.29 -8.62 1.34
CA ILE A 128 -6.72 -8.01 2.53
C ILE A 128 -6.90 -8.98 3.67
N ARG A 129 -5.83 -9.35 4.35
CA ARG A 129 -5.88 -10.17 5.56
C ARG A 129 -5.51 -9.33 6.77
N ILE A 130 -6.39 -9.32 7.77
CA ILE A 130 -6.16 -8.66 9.07
C ILE A 130 -6.22 -9.73 10.13
N GLY A 131 -5.09 -10.04 10.75
CA GLY A 131 -4.98 -11.21 11.61
C GLY A 131 -5.36 -12.49 10.85
N SER A 132 -6.41 -13.18 11.29
CA SER A 132 -6.99 -14.36 10.65
C SER A 132 -8.13 -14.07 9.68
N VAL A 133 -8.62 -12.83 9.62
CA VAL A 133 -9.79 -12.46 8.82
C VAL A 133 -9.36 -12.02 7.42
N VAL A 134 -9.95 -12.65 6.39
CA VAL A 134 -9.69 -12.35 4.98
C VAL A 134 -10.86 -11.58 4.38
N ILE A 135 -10.57 -10.46 3.73
CA ILE A 135 -11.51 -9.61 3.01
C ILE A 135 -11.13 -9.71 1.53
N ASN A 136 -11.99 -10.32 0.74
CA ASN A 136 -11.82 -10.47 -0.70
C ASN A 136 -12.41 -9.29 -1.48
N GLY A 137 -12.22 -9.28 -2.79
CA GLY A 137 -12.64 -8.20 -3.67
C GLY A 137 -14.09 -7.72 -3.50
N SER A 138 -15.04 -8.62 -3.15
CA SER A 138 -16.42 -8.25 -2.85
C SER A 138 -16.60 -7.40 -1.57
N GLY A 139 -15.67 -7.47 -0.64
CA GLY A 139 -15.62 -6.64 0.57
C GLY A 139 -14.89 -5.32 0.37
N ILE A 140 -14.30 -5.11 -0.80
CA ILE A 140 -13.58 -3.90 -1.15
C ILE A 140 -14.58 -2.90 -1.74
N ALA A 141 -14.70 -1.74 -1.09
CA ALA A 141 -15.74 -0.76 -1.40
C ALA A 141 -15.39 0.15 -2.58
N SER A 142 -14.11 0.28 -2.92
CA SER A 142 -13.66 1.04 -4.08
C SER A 142 -12.40 0.44 -4.68
N ASP A 143 -12.23 0.65 -5.98
CA ASP A 143 -10.97 0.34 -6.67
C ASP A 143 -9.83 1.20 -6.13
N ASN A 144 -8.61 0.80 -6.48
CA ASN A 144 -7.45 1.60 -6.15
C ASN A 144 -7.54 2.98 -6.80
N VAL A 145 -7.30 4.02 -6.02
CA VAL A 145 -7.32 5.42 -6.48
C VAL A 145 -5.93 5.99 -6.28
N LEU A 146 -5.36 6.51 -7.36
CA LEU A 146 -4.10 7.25 -7.30
C LEU A 146 -4.36 8.63 -6.66
N VAL A 147 -3.82 8.85 -5.47
CA VAL A 147 -3.99 10.11 -4.73
C VAL A 147 -2.75 11.01 -4.78
N ASP A 148 -1.60 10.44 -5.08
CA ASP A 148 -0.32 11.12 -5.27
C ASP A 148 0.59 10.18 -6.07
N PRO A 149 1.55 10.66 -6.87
CA PRO A 149 2.46 9.79 -7.60
C PRO A 149 3.07 8.70 -6.71
N GLY A 150 2.82 7.43 -7.03
CA GLY A 150 3.25 6.25 -6.26
C GLY A 150 2.45 5.97 -4.99
N VAL A 151 1.36 6.70 -4.73
CA VAL A 151 0.47 6.46 -3.57
C VAL A 151 -0.94 6.17 -4.05
N GLN A 152 -1.41 4.97 -3.79
CA GLN A 152 -2.77 4.54 -4.05
C GLN A 152 -3.56 4.41 -2.75
N THR A 153 -4.88 4.41 -2.86
CA THR A 153 -5.77 4.09 -1.74
C THR A 153 -6.75 3.00 -2.14
N ILE A 154 -7.12 2.18 -1.18
CA ILE A 154 -8.19 1.20 -1.31
C ILE A 154 -9.09 1.28 -0.08
N ASP A 155 -10.40 1.26 -0.31
CA ASP A 155 -11.40 1.30 0.74
C ASP A 155 -12.06 -0.06 0.91
N PHE A 156 -12.24 -0.50 2.15
CA PHE A 156 -12.95 -1.72 2.46
C PHE A 156 -13.72 -1.61 3.78
N LEU A 157 -14.74 -2.45 3.92
CA LEU A 157 -15.51 -2.54 5.17
C LEU A 157 -14.76 -3.42 6.16
N LEU A 158 -14.63 -2.94 7.40
CA LEU A 158 -14.07 -3.76 8.47
C LEU A 158 -15.14 -4.76 8.94
N PRO A 159 -14.89 -6.07 8.85
CA PRO A 159 -15.79 -7.07 9.38
C PRO A 159 -15.98 -6.91 10.89
N ALA A 160 -17.21 -7.13 11.37
CA ALA A 160 -17.52 -7.07 12.80
C ALA A 160 -16.70 -8.06 13.65
N THR A 161 -16.27 -9.15 13.03
CA THR A 161 -15.41 -10.18 13.67
C THR A 161 -14.04 -9.67 14.10
N LEU A 162 -13.62 -8.50 13.61
CA LEU A 162 -12.36 -7.87 14.02
C LEU A 162 -12.48 -7.05 15.30
N GLN A 163 -13.71 -6.81 15.81
CA GLN A 163 -13.92 -5.99 17.00
C GLN A 163 -13.20 -6.58 18.21
N GLY A 164 -12.44 -5.76 18.90
CA GLY A 164 -11.70 -6.15 20.11
C GLY A 164 -10.45 -7.00 19.87
N MET A 165 -10.03 -7.21 18.61
CA MET A 165 -8.87 -8.04 18.32
C MET A 165 -7.52 -7.39 18.65
N GLY A 166 -7.52 -6.11 19.02
CA GLY A 166 -6.30 -5.39 19.38
C GLY A 166 -5.37 -5.17 18.19
N ASN A 167 -4.08 -5.36 18.39
CA ASN A 167 -3.05 -5.11 17.40
C ASN A 167 -2.89 -6.29 16.43
N GLN A 168 -3.35 -6.13 15.19
CA GLN A 168 -3.37 -7.18 14.17
C GLN A 168 -2.48 -6.85 12.98
N PRO A 169 -1.71 -7.81 12.45
CA PRO A 169 -1.02 -7.63 11.19
C PRO A 169 -2.02 -7.44 10.05
N ILE A 170 -1.71 -6.53 9.11
CA ILE A 170 -2.47 -6.35 7.89
C ILE A 170 -1.57 -6.67 6.70
N ILE A 171 -2.06 -7.55 5.84
CA ILE A 171 -1.35 -8.02 4.66
C ILE A 171 -2.24 -7.82 3.46
N LEU A 172 -1.68 -7.16 2.46
CA LEU A 172 -2.31 -6.98 1.15
C LEU A 172 -1.77 -8.01 0.19
N THR A 173 -2.65 -8.70 -0.49
CA THR A 173 -2.31 -9.72 -1.48
C THR A 173 -2.91 -9.34 -2.83
N VAL A 174 -2.12 -9.46 -3.89
CA VAL A 174 -2.54 -9.19 -5.27
C VAL A 174 -2.18 -10.38 -6.14
N THR A 175 -3.14 -10.87 -6.90
CA THR A 175 -2.88 -11.92 -7.91
C THR A 175 -2.80 -11.29 -9.30
N ALA A 176 -1.64 -11.38 -9.93
CA ALA A 176 -1.41 -10.89 -11.28
C ALA A 176 -0.79 -12.02 -12.14
N ASN A 177 -1.38 -12.27 -13.31
CA ASN A 177 -0.92 -13.31 -14.25
C ASN A 177 -0.74 -14.70 -13.61
N GLY A 178 -1.64 -15.07 -12.69
CA GLY A 178 -1.60 -16.35 -11.98
C GLY A 178 -0.57 -16.45 -10.84
N VAL A 179 0.18 -15.39 -10.57
CA VAL A 179 1.14 -15.32 -9.47
C VAL A 179 0.62 -14.38 -8.39
N THR A 180 0.79 -14.78 -7.14
CA THR A 180 0.39 -14.01 -5.96
C THR A 180 1.56 -13.23 -5.41
N PHE A 181 1.36 -11.94 -5.20
CA PHE A 181 2.31 -11.01 -4.60
C PHE A 181 1.72 -10.49 -3.29
N GLU A 182 2.52 -10.46 -2.24
CA GLU A 182 2.09 -10.02 -0.92
C GLU A 182 2.89 -8.80 -0.46
N SER A 183 2.26 -7.96 0.37
CA SER A 183 2.97 -6.92 1.11
C SER A 183 3.91 -7.55 2.14
N ARG A 184 4.75 -6.73 2.79
CA ARG A 184 5.75 -7.22 3.76
C ARG A 184 5.16 -8.20 4.76
N LEU A 185 5.89 -9.31 4.99
CA LEU A 185 5.53 -10.40 5.90
C LEU A 185 6.53 -10.54 7.06
N ASP A 186 7.59 -9.73 7.08
CA ASP A 186 8.63 -9.74 8.11
C ASP A 186 8.21 -8.97 9.39
N ASP A 187 9.12 -8.83 10.33
CA ASP A 187 8.89 -8.10 11.60
C ASP A 187 8.51 -6.62 11.39
N THR A 188 8.73 -6.11 10.18
CA THR A 188 8.34 -4.75 9.78
C THR A 188 6.94 -4.70 9.16
N SER A 189 6.19 -5.81 9.12
CA SER A 189 4.83 -5.84 8.58
C SER A 189 3.94 -4.85 9.30
N THR A 190 3.10 -4.20 8.49
CA THR A 190 2.17 -3.18 8.97
C THR A 190 1.12 -3.78 9.89
N LYS A 191 0.77 -3.09 10.96
CA LYS A 191 -0.25 -3.51 11.92
C LYS A 191 -1.35 -2.46 12.02
N LEU A 192 -2.54 -2.90 12.43
CA LEU A 192 -3.68 -2.06 12.79
C LEU A 192 -4.12 -2.39 14.20
N PHE A 193 -4.42 -1.37 14.99
CA PHE A 193 -4.99 -1.54 16.34
C PHE A 193 -6.50 -1.31 16.31
N ILE A 194 -7.27 -2.38 16.63
CA ILE A 194 -8.74 -2.41 16.53
C ILE A 194 -9.33 -2.69 17.90
N LEU A 195 -10.24 -1.81 18.37
CA LEU A 195 -11.05 -1.95 19.58
C LEU A 195 -12.37 -2.64 19.29
#